data_c4f9bf8569763d62ddcf255bb2f49cca
#
_entry.id   c4f9bf8569763d62ddcf255bb2f49cca
#
_cell.length_a   1.000
_cell.length_b   1.000
_cell.length_c   1.000
_cell.angle_alpha   90.00
_cell.angle_beta   90.00
_cell.angle_gamma   90.00
#
_symmetry.space_group_name_H-M   'P 1'
#
loop_
_entity.id
_entity.type
_entity.pdbx_description
1 polymer ?
#
loop_
_entity_poly.entity_id
_entity_poly.type
_entity_poly.pdbx_seq_one_letter_code
_entity_poly.pdbx_strand_id
1 'polypeptide(L)'
;MPPPQPETGTEAVLKFFKEINAVPRPSKHEDKIRDYLSAFAAERNLRCINDNGNIIIYKDATAGMEDAPSVCLQSHMDMVCVAAEGYEIDFLTQGIEQEVDGDVIHSKGYKTSLGADDGIGVATVLALLDNKTIAHGPLECLFTWDEETGFGGAIALTPGIIKSPYLFNIDWEQGGEMCIGTSGGLCVDITLNTSPQVAPSTYVTYQLEVNRLTGGHSGVDITEGHANAIVLLARFLSEQDHVLLADYTGGKAANAIAANVSATVLVPQADKEAFENAYNTYMAEMKKHHSTKDPDMYYGIQPLDRPATCLDVAQSKTIIDGLAKAPQDVIEWSWEVNGAFETSDNVGWVAIQDGVFTAKYLIRGFHEPNIADAAGMIETAWNVGTSGAESRRFGSFSAWSPELTTPVLIYAQAAYQKTFGKPIVLRKIGAGLELSEFARTYPDLQCLSFGPTIHNPHSVIECVEIPSVEETWQFLIALIQDIKNLSK
;
A
#
# COMPACT_ATOMS: atom_id res chain seq x y z
N MET A 1 -51.37 -9.26 -2.82
CA MET A 1 -49.98 -9.58 -2.45
C MET A 1 -49.67 -8.76 -1.21
N PRO A 2 -49.05 -9.29 -0.15
CA PRO A 2 -48.55 -8.46 0.90
C PRO A 2 -47.55 -7.46 0.30
N PRO A 3 -47.42 -6.25 0.85
CA PRO A 3 -46.40 -5.32 0.39
C PRO A 3 -45.03 -6.00 0.49
N PRO A 4 -44.11 -5.74 -0.47
CA PRO A 4 -42.74 -6.28 -0.35
C PRO A 4 -42.19 -5.85 1.00
N GLN A 5 -41.57 -6.79 1.71
CA GLN A 5 -40.86 -6.45 2.94
C GLN A 5 -39.76 -5.43 2.56
N PRO A 6 -39.47 -4.42 3.40
CA PRO A 6 -38.37 -3.53 3.12
C PRO A 6 -37.09 -4.36 2.98
N GLU A 7 -36.34 -4.13 1.88
CA GLU A 7 -35.04 -4.75 1.67
C GLU A 7 -34.20 -4.53 2.92
N THR A 8 -33.48 -5.57 3.38
CA THR A 8 -32.48 -5.39 4.44
C THR A 8 -31.39 -4.45 3.91
N GLY A 9 -30.68 -3.76 4.80
CA GLY A 9 -29.63 -2.84 4.36
C GLY A 9 -28.58 -3.53 3.49
N THR A 10 -28.20 -4.76 3.84
CA THR A 10 -27.25 -5.57 3.08
C THR A 10 -27.78 -5.93 1.69
N GLU A 11 -29.06 -6.31 1.55
CA GLU A 11 -29.67 -6.56 0.24
C GLU A 11 -29.61 -5.32 -0.65
N ALA A 12 -29.84 -4.13 -0.09
CA ALA A 12 -29.71 -2.87 -0.82
C ALA A 12 -28.26 -2.61 -1.27
N VAL A 13 -27.27 -2.83 -0.41
CA VAL A 13 -25.84 -2.72 -0.77
C VAL A 13 -25.50 -3.66 -1.93
N LEU A 14 -25.85 -4.94 -1.82
CA LEU A 14 -25.54 -5.93 -2.85
C LEU A 14 -26.25 -5.64 -4.18
N LYS A 15 -27.46 -5.09 -4.14
CA LYS A 15 -28.17 -4.62 -5.33
C LYS A 15 -27.41 -3.50 -6.02
N PHE A 16 -27.00 -2.43 -5.28
CA PHE A 16 -26.24 -1.34 -5.86
C PHE A 16 -24.86 -1.80 -6.33
N PHE A 17 -24.20 -2.70 -5.61
CA PHE A 17 -22.94 -3.28 -6.06
C PHE A 17 -23.09 -3.98 -7.42
N LYS A 18 -24.15 -4.73 -7.62
CA LYS A 18 -24.44 -5.35 -8.91
C LYS A 18 -24.72 -4.31 -10.01
N GLU A 19 -25.41 -3.23 -9.69
CA GLU A 19 -25.70 -2.15 -10.64
C GLU A 19 -24.44 -1.43 -11.09
N ILE A 20 -23.55 -1.04 -10.15
CA ILE A 20 -22.31 -0.34 -10.48
C ILE A 20 -21.31 -1.26 -11.20
N ASN A 21 -21.27 -2.55 -10.89
CA ASN A 21 -20.42 -3.50 -11.62
C ASN A 21 -20.84 -3.67 -13.09
N ALA A 22 -22.09 -3.42 -13.43
CA ALA A 22 -22.53 -3.36 -14.81
C ALA A 22 -22.04 -2.10 -15.55
N VAL A 23 -21.51 -1.09 -14.84
CA VAL A 23 -20.97 0.16 -15.38
C VAL A 23 -19.46 0.05 -15.52
N PRO A 24 -18.87 0.17 -16.72
CA PRO A 24 -17.43 0.25 -16.90
C PRO A 24 -16.82 1.44 -16.14
N ARG A 25 -15.81 1.16 -15.32
CA ARG A 25 -15.18 2.15 -14.45
C ARG A 25 -13.67 1.93 -14.21
N PRO A 26 -12.87 1.56 -15.26
CA PRO A 26 -11.43 1.43 -15.07
C PRO A 26 -10.81 2.77 -14.72
N SER A 27 -9.76 2.76 -13.90
CA SER A 27 -9.00 3.97 -13.51
C SER A 27 -8.65 4.83 -14.71
N LYS A 28 -8.80 6.16 -14.59
CA LYS A 28 -8.66 7.17 -15.67
C LYS A 28 -9.74 7.18 -16.74
N HIS A 29 -10.77 6.34 -16.63
CA HIS A 29 -11.89 6.24 -17.57
C HIS A 29 -13.25 6.16 -16.84
N GLU A 30 -13.45 6.99 -15.83
CA GLU A 30 -14.61 6.95 -14.92
C GLU A 30 -15.84 7.71 -15.44
N ASP A 31 -15.85 8.21 -16.66
CA ASP A 31 -16.96 9.03 -17.17
C ASP A 31 -18.32 8.34 -17.04
N LYS A 32 -18.40 7.03 -17.32
CA LYS A 32 -19.65 6.28 -17.25
C LYS A 32 -20.17 6.14 -15.82
N ILE A 33 -19.29 5.89 -14.85
CA ILE A 33 -19.71 5.81 -13.45
C ILE A 33 -20.04 7.18 -12.88
N ARG A 34 -19.39 8.27 -13.31
CA ARG A 34 -19.79 9.65 -12.99
C ARG A 34 -21.20 9.96 -13.49
N ASP A 35 -21.51 9.56 -14.73
CA ASP A 35 -22.85 9.73 -15.29
C ASP A 35 -23.91 8.93 -14.51
N TYR A 36 -23.60 7.68 -14.13
CA TYR A 36 -24.46 6.85 -13.31
C TYR A 36 -24.75 7.49 -11.95
N LEU A 37 -23.71 7.96 -11.23
CA LEU A 37 -23.85 8.61 -9.92
C LEU A 37 -24.65 9.91 -10.01
N SER A 38 -24.43 10.70 -11.07
CA SER A 38 -25.18 11.93 -11.32
C SER A 38 -26.66 11.66 -11.61
N ALA A 39 -26.95 10.63 -12.42
CA ALA A 39 -28.32 10.18 -12.69
C ALA A 39 -29.01 9.64 -11.43
N PHE A 40 -28.30 8.82 -10.63
CA PHE A 40 -28.79 8.33 -9.35
C PHE A 40 -29.25 9.46 -8.43
N ALA A 41 -28.45 10.52 -8.31
CA ALA A 41 -28.79 11.68 -7.50
C ALA A 41 -30.00 12.42 -8.05
N ALA A 42 -30.06 12.66 -9.37
CA ALA A 42 -31.13 13.35 -10.03
C ALA A 42 -32.50 12.63 -9.85
N GLU A 43 -32.53 11.32 -10.00
CA GLU A 43 -33.73 10.50 -9.81
C GLU A 43 -34.32 10.59 -8.39
N ARG A 44 -33.45 10.88 -7.41
CA ARG A 44 -33.81 10.99 -5.99
C ARG A 44 -33.96 12.43 -5.50
N ASN A 45 -33.84 13.41 -6.42
CA ASN A 45 -33.85 14.83 -6.13
C ASN A 45 -32.81 15.24 -5.09
N LEU A 46 -31.64 14.59 -5.09
CA LEU A 46 -30.48 14.92 -4.26
C LEU A 46 -29.63 15.97 -4.97
N ARG A 47 -29.07 16.91 -4.21
CA ARG A 47 -28.09 17.84 -4.73
C ARG A 47 -26.82 17.07 -5.09
N CYS A 48 -26.32 17.25 -6.32
CA CYS A 48 -25.10 16.65 -6.81
C CYS A 48 -24.21 17.71 -7.47
N ILE A 49 -22.92 17.63 -7.24
CA ILE A 49 -21.92 18.47 -7.92
C ILE A 49 -20.80 17.58 -8.46
N ASN A 50 -20.23 18.03 -9.58
CA ASN A 50 -18.96 17.49 -10.11
C ASN A 50 -17.86 18.50 -9.76
N ASP A 51 -16.89 18.09 -8.93
CA ASP A 51 -15.74 18.89 -8.56
C ASP A 51 -14.47 18.25 -9.15
N ASN A 52 -14.00 18.80 -10.26
CA ASN A 52 -12.81 18.32 -10.96
C ASN A 52 -12.83 16.81 -11.27
N GLY A 53 -14.00 16.25 -11.59
CA GLY A 53 -14.18 14.83 -11.86
C GLY A 53 -14.66 14.01 -10.65
N ASN A 54 -14.56 14.51 -9.43
CA ASN A 54 -15.18 13.91 -8.26
C ASN A 54 -16.68 14.17 -8.26
N ILE A 55 -17.47 13.23 -7.79
CA ILE A 55 -18.92 13.39 -7.59
C ILE A 55 -19.20 13.56 -6.12
N ILE A 56 -19.91 14.63 -5.75
CA ILE A 56 -20.33 14.86 -4.37
C ILE A 56 -21.85 14.95 -4.33
N ILE A 57 -22.50 14.03 -3.61
CA ILE A 57 -23.93 13.96 -3.42
C ILE A 57 -24.28 14.38 -2.00
N TYR A 58 -25.18 15.31 -1.84
CA TYR A 58 -25.61 15.84 -0.54
C TYR A 58 -26.98 15.29 -0.17
N LYS A 59 -27.14 14.92 1.10
CA LYS A 59 -28.42 14.52 1.67
C LYS A 59 -28.68 15.30 2.95
N ASP A 60 -29.82 16.00 3.01
CA ASP A 60 -30.24 16.76 4.18
C ASP A 60 -30.48 15.83 5.37
N ALA A 61 -30.32 16.35 6.57
CA ALA A 61 -30.58 15.63 7.81
C ALA A 61 -32.04 15.11 7.86
N THR A 62 -32.23 13.95 8.45
CA THR A 62 -33.56 13.45 8.77
C THR A 62 -34.18 14.26 9.92
N ALA A 63 -35.51 14.24 9.99
CA ALA A 63 -36.24 14.97 11.05
C ALA A 63 -35.73 14.64 12.45
N GLY A 64 -35.38 15.69 13.20
CA GLY A 64 -34.79 15.59 14.55
C GLY A 64 -33.28 15.35 14.57
N MET A 65 -32.62 15.37 13.43
CA MET A 65 -31.15 15.24 13.30
C MET A 65 -30.48 16.50 12.71
N GLU A 66 -31.21 17.60 12.57
CA GLU A 66 -30.75 18.82 11.92
C GLU A 66 -29.57 19.48 12.64
N ASP A 67 -29.50 19.33 13.96
CA ASP A 67 -28.41 19.84 14.80
C ASP A 67 -27.24 18.83 14.96
N ALA A 68 -27.30 17.68 14.31
CA ALA A 68 -26.19 16.73 14.33
C ALA A 68 -25.04 17.24 13.46
N PRO A 69 -23.78 16.95 13.81
CA PRO A 69 -22.67 17.28 12.93
C PRO A 69 -22.82 16.56 11.58
N SER A 70 -22.41 17.24 10.52
CA SER A 70 -22.35 16.61 9.20
C SER A 70 -21.21 15.60 9.11
N VAL A 71 -21.39 14.59 8.25
CA VAL A 71 -20.40 13.56 7.97
C VAL A 71 -20.16 13.49 6.46
N CYS A 72 -18.89 13.44 6.07
CA CYS A 72 -18.49 13.07 4.73
C CYS A 72 -18.31 11.54 4.68
N LEU A 73 -19.04 10.86 3.79
CA LEU A 73 -18.81 9.46 3.45
C LEU A 73 -18.01 9.44 2.16
N GLN A 74 -16.92 8.69 2.13
CA GLN A 74 -16.02 8.70 0.98
C GLN A 74 -15.70 7.28 0.53
N SER A 75 -15.66 7.11 -0.80
CA SER A 75 -15.31 5.88 -1.52
C SER A 75 -14.74 6.26 -2.87
N HIS A 76 -13.83 5.45 -3.45
CA HIS A 76 -13.40 5.68 -4.82
C HIS A 76 -14.28 4.95 -5.84
N MET A 77 -14.47 5.56 -7.02
CA MET A 77 -15.39 5.03 -8.02
C MET A 77 -14.73 4.22 -9.14
N ASP A 78 -13.41 4.28 -9.25
CA ASP A 78 -12.63 3.49 -10.20
C ASP A 78 -12.37 2.06 -9.71
N MET A 79 -11.69 1.25 -10.49
CA MET A 79 -11.24 -0.09 -10.12
C MET A 79 -10.05 -0.53 -10.97
N VAL A 80 -9.21 -1.40 -10.42
CA VAL A 80 -8.19 -2.13 -11.18
C VAL A 80 -8.86 -3.20 -12.05
N CYS A 81 -8.62 -3.13 -13.35
CA CYS A 81 -9.19 -4.04 -14.33
C CYS A 81 -8.18 -5.10 -14.77
N VAL A 82 -8.38 -6.34 -14.34
CA VAL A 82 -7.54 -7.50 -14.69
C VAL A 82 -8.41 -8.58 -15.32
N ALA A 83 -7.93 -9.22 -16.37
CA ALA A 83 -8.56 -10.37 -17.01
C ALA A 83 -7.71 -11.64 -16.88
N ALA A 84 -8.36 -12.78 -16.77
CA ALA A 84 -7.70 -14.09 -16.79
C ALA A 84 -7.00 -14.32 -18.13
N GLU A 85 -5.94 -15.10 -18.11
CA GLU A 85 -5.18 -15.44 -19.33
C GLU A 85 -6.10 -16.07 -20.39
N GLY A 86 -6.09 -15.50 -21.59
CA GLY A 86 -6.93 -15.95 -22.70
C GLY A 86 -8.41 -15.51 -22.65
N TYR A 87 -8.82 -14.73 -21.65
CA TYR A 87 -10.16 -14.12 -21.63
C TYR A 87 -10.10 -12.70 -22.21
N GLU A 88 -10.83 -12.47 -23.29
CA GLU A 88 -10.92 -11.17 -23.93
C GLU A 88 -12.13 -10.39 -23.41
N ILE A 89 -11.90 -9.20 -22.89
CA ILE A 89 -12.91 -8.24 -22.43
C ILE A 89 -12.42 -6.82 -22.71
N ASP A 90 -13.32 -5.96 -23.17
CA ASP A 90 -13.07 -4.52 -23.26
C ASP A 90 -13.68 -3.81 -22.04
N PHE A 91 -12.86 -3.56 -21.02
CA PHE A 91 -13.26 -2.88 -19.80
C PHE A 91 -13.75 -1.44 -20.00
N LEU A 92 -13.50 -0.83 -21.16
CA LEU A 92 -14.04 0.50 -21.47
C LEU A 92 -15.53 0.44 -21.86
N THR A 93 -16.02 -0.70 -22.31
CA THR A 93 -17.39 -0.84 -22.83
C THR A 93 -18.23 -1.89 -22.10
N GLN A 94 -17.58 -2.83 -21.42
CA GLN A 94 -18.23 -3.97 -20.77
C GLN A 94 -18.05 -3.87 -19.25
N GLY A 95 -19.13 -4.04 -18.50
CA GLY A 95 -19.12 -4.16 -17.04
C GLY A 95 -18.73 -5.57 -16.59
N ILE A 96 -18.63 -5.75 -15.29
CA ILE A 96 -18.28 -7.02 -14.64
C ILE A 96 -19.55 -7.80 -14.31
N GLU A 97 -19.65 -9.04 -14.78
CA GLU A 97 -20.66 -9.98 -14.31
C GLU A 97 -20.17 -10.63 -13.01
N GLN A 98 -21.03 -10.63 -12.00
CA GLN A 98 -20.73 -11.24 -10.71
C GLN A 98 -21.59 -12.46 -10.43
N GLU A 99 -21.12 -13.36 -9.59
CA GLU A 99 -21.87 -14.50 -9.07
C GLU A 99 -21.60 -14.71 -7.57
N VAL A 100 -22.54 -15.39 -6.92
CA VAL A 100 -22.45 -15.70 -5.49
C VAL A 100 -22.13 -17.18 -5.34
N ASP A 101 -21.09 -17.47 -4.55
CA ASP A 101 -20.72 -18.84 -4.16
C ASP A 101 -20.65 -18.93 -2.64
N GLY A 102 -21.66 -19.56 -2.02
CA GLY A 102 -21.83 -19.58 -0.56
C GLY A 102 -21.96 -18.17 0.02
N ASP A 103 -21.01 -17.78 0.86
CA ASP A 103 -20.99 -16.50 1.56
C ASP A 103 -20.10 -15.46 0.85
N VAL A 104 -19.62 -15.72 -0.37
CA VAL A 104 -18.75 -14.79 -1.10
C VAL A 104 -19.37 -14.39 -2.45
N ILE A 105 -18.97 -13.20 -2.90
CA ILE A 105 -19.25 -12.72 -4.26
C ILE A 105 -17.91 -12.62 -4.98
N HIS A 106 -17.85 -13.07 -6.23
CA HIS A 106 -16.70 -12.97 -7.10
C HIS A 106 -17.12 -12.67 -8.54
N SER A 107 -16.19 -12.35 -9.43
CA SER A 107 -16.48 -12.19 -10.85
C SER A 107 -16.88 -13.54 -11.44
N LYS A 108 -17.83 -13.56 -12.35
CA LYS A 108 -18.40 -14.80 -12.92
C LYS A 108 -17.34 -15.69 -13.53
N GLY A 109 -17.14 -16.85 -12.89
CA GLY A 109 -16.14 -17.84 -13.29
C GLY A 109 -14.71 -17.38 -13.13
N TYR A 110 -14.43 -16.40 -12.25
CA TYR A 110 -13.09 -15.85 -12.00
C TYR A 110 -12.36 -15.37 -13.26
N LYS A 111 -13.11 -14.73 -14.18
CA LYS A 111 -12.58 -14.29 -15.46
C LYS A 111 -11.96 -12.91 -15.43
N THR A 112 -12.37 -12.10 -14.45
CA THR A 112 -11.88 -10.72 -14.27
C THR A 112 -11.69 -10.42 -12.79
N SER A 113 -11.01 -9.31 -12.44
CA SER A 113 -11.20 -8.67 -11.14
C SER A 113 -12.69 -8.40 -10.90
N LEU A 114 -13.09 -8.31 -9.63
CA LEU A 114 -14.50 -8.07 -9.24
C LEU A 114 -14.81 -6.58 -9.13
N GLY A 115 -13.84 -5.79 -8.65
CA GLY A 115 -14.02 -4.38 -8.28
C GLY A 115 -14.83 -4.22 -7.00
N ALA A 116 -14.68 -5.12 -6.04
CA ALA A 116 -15.19 -4.95 -4.69
C ALA A 116 -14.49 -3.80 -3.99
N ASP A 117 -13.23 -3.66 -4.24
CA ASP A 117 -12.40 -2.51 -3.98
C ASP A 117 -12.63 -1.44 -5.08
N ASP A 118 -13.18 -0.26 -4.80
CA ASP A 118 -14.01 0.10 -3.63
C ASP A 118 -15.50 0.17 -4.02
N GLY A 119 -15.90 -0.71 -4.95
CA GLY A 119 -17.30 -0.76 -5.40
C GLY A 119 -18.29 -1.10 -4.30
N ILE A 120 -17.90 -1.84 -3.27
CA ILE A 120 -18.73 -2.11 -2.10
C ILE A 120 -18.92 -0.84 -1.25
N GLY A 121 -17.89 -0.03 -1.09
CA GLY A 121 -18.02 1.27 -0.42
C GLY A 121 -18.96 2.19 -1.17
N VAL A 122 -18.78 2.34 -2.49
CA VAL A 122 -19.73 3.09 -3.34
C VAL A 122 -21.15 2.59 -3.16
N ALA A 123 -21.37 1.28 -3.23
CA ALA A 123 -22.70 0.68 -3.08
C ALA A 123 -23.32 0.91 -1.70
N THR A 124 -22.49 0.86 -0.64
CA THR A 124 -22.88 1.14 0.75
C THR A 124 -23.39 2.57 0.88
N VAL A 125 -22.65 3.53 0.33
CA VAL A 125 -23.07 4.95 0.33
C VAL A 125 -24.37 5.14 -0.48
N LEU A 126 -24.50 4.51 -1.66
CA LEU A 126 -25.73 4.58 -2.47
C LEU A 126 -26.95 3.98 -1.74
N ALA A 127 -26.77 2.86 -1.04
CA ALA A 127 -27.83 2.24 -0.24
C ALA A 127 -28.31 3.17 0.87
N LEU A 128 -27.41 3.89 1.53
CA LEU A 128 -27.75 4.89 2.53
C LEU A 128 -28.45 6.12 1.92
N LEU A 129 -27.97 6.60 0.78
CA LEU A 129 -28.60 7.70 0.06
C LEU A 129 -30.03 7.38 -0.39
N ASP A 130 -30.30 6.15 -0.82
CA ASP A 130 -31.63 5.68 -1.23
C ASP A 130 -32.57 5.44 -0.03
N ASN A 131 -32.02 5.12 1.14
CA ASN A 131 -32.79 4.80 2.34
C ASN A 131 -33.54 6.04 2.88
N LYS A 132 -34.80 5.86 3.28
CA LYS A 132 -35.68 6.93 3.78
C LYS A 132 -36.01 6.81 5.26
N THR A 133 -35.53 5.79 5.92
CA THR A 133 -35.94 5.46 7.31
C THR A 133 -34.80 5.56 8.33
N ILE A 134 -33.55 5.47 7.88
CA ILE A 134 -32.38 5.56 8.74
C ILE A 134 -32.19 7.02 9.16
N ALA A 135 -32.14 7.28 10.47
CA ALA A 135 -31.88 8.60 11.02
C ALA A 135 -30.41 8.98 10.82
N HIS A 136 -30.14 10.20 10.32
CA HIS A 136 -28.79 10.70 10.09
C HIS A 136 -28.76 12.24 10.12
N GLY A 137 -27.61 12.82 10.47
CA GLY A 137 -27.32 14.25 10.27
C GLY A 137 -27.13 14.58 8.79
N PRO A 138 -26.73 15.82 8.45
CA PRO A 138 -26.40 16.17 7.07
C PRO A 138 -25.27 15.29 6.55
N LEU A 139 -25.39 14.80 5.30
CA LEU A 139 -24.36 13.95 4.66
C LEU A 139 -23.76 14.65 3.43
N GLU A 140 -22.45 14.55 3.30
CA GLU A 140 -21.68 14.80 2.08
C GLU A 140 -21.15 13.42 1.62
N CYS A 141 -21.52 12.96 0.41
CA CYS A 141 -21.07 11.67 -0.09
C CYS A 141 -20.13 11.92 -1.26
N LEU A 142 -18.84 11.74 -1.02
CA LEU A 142 -17.75 12.00 -1.95
C LEU A 142 -17.33 10.70 -2.65
N PHE A 143 -17.36 10.73 -3.97
CA PHE A 143 -16.86 9.65 -4.83
C PHE A 143 -15.68 10.18 -5.64
N THR A 144 -14.50 9.66 -5.36
CA THR A 144 -13.25 10.08 -6.00
C THR A 144 -12.92 9.23 -7.22
N TRP A 145 -12.05 9.72 -8.09
CA TRP A 145 -11.57 9.04 -9.29
C TRP A 145 -10.06 8.80 -9.20
N ASP A 146 -9.56 7.80 -9.96
CA ASP A 146 -8.13 7.47 -10.12
C ASP A 146 -7.42 7.26 -8.75
N GLU A 147 -8.08 6.60 -7.81
CA GLU A 147 -7.46 6.21 -6.55
C GLU A 147 -6.29 5.27 -6.81
N GLU A 148 -6.55 4.21 -7.56
CA GLU A 148 -5.71 3.04 -7.81
C GLU A 148 -4.37 3.34 -8.51
N THR A 149 -4.24 4.50 -9.15
CA THR A 149 -3.02 4.84 -9.89
C THR A 149 -2.32 6.09 -9.38
N GLY A 150 -2.88 6.79 -8.36
CA GLY A 150 -2.20 7.94 -7.80
C GLY A 150 -3.05 9.00 -7.10
N PHE A 151 -4.23 8.64 -6.59
CA PHE A 151 -5.12 9.52 -5.82
C PHE A 151 -5.57 10.77 -6.58
N GLY A 152 -5.78 10.61 -7.91
CA GLY A 152 -6.08 11.74 -8.79
C GLY A 152 -7.25 12.60 -8.31
N GLY A 153 -8.33 11.96 -7.85
CA GLY A 153 -9.52 12.61 -7.33
C GLY A 153 -9.26 13.38 -6.03
N ALA A 154 -8.60 12.75 -5.07
CA ALA A 154 -8.28 13.39 -3.78
C ALA A 154 -7.36 14.61 -3.97
N ILE A 155 -6.35 14.49 -4.84
CA ILE A 155 -5.43 15.60 -5.17
C ILE A 155 -6.15 16.74 -5.88
N ALA A 156 -7.08 16.43 -6.79
CA ALA A 156 -7.82 17.42 -7.58
C ALA A 156 -8.97 18.08 -6.81
N LEU A 157 -9.32 17.59 -5.61
CA LEU A 157 -10.44 18.10 -4.84
C LEU A 157 -10.24 19.58 -4.47
N THR A 158 -11.24 20.40 -4.76
CA THR A 158 -11.17 21.84 -4.46
C THR A 158 -11.07 22.07 -2.95
N PRO A 159 -10.01 22.75 -2.44
CA PRO A 159 -9.85 23.02 -1.02
C PRO A 159 -11.07 23.71 -0.43
N GLY A 160 -11.56 23.19 0.69
CA GLY A 160 -12.74 23.72 1.38
C GLY A 160 -14.09 23.33 0.74
N ILE A 161 -14.13 22.39 -0.21
CA ILE A 161 -15.41 21.84 -0.73
C ILE A 161 -16.09 20.97 0.33
N ILE A 162 -15.34 20.15 1.05
CA ILE A 162 -15.82 19.37 2.19
C ILE A 162 -16.01 20.35 3.36
N LYS A 163 -17.21 20.31 3.96
CA LYS A 163 -17.60 21.13 5.13
C LYS A 163 -17.79 20.30 6.39
N SER A 164 -17.93 19.00 6.22
CA SER A 164 -18.08 18.05 7.33
C SER A 164 -16.82 17.99 8.18
N PRO A 165 -16.92 18.00 9.52
CA PRO A 165 -15.76 17.84 10.42
C PRO A 165 -15.27 16.40 10.49
N TYR A 166 -16.05 15.43 10.01
CA TYR A 166 -15.78 14.00 10.05
C TYR A 166 -15.84 13.41 8.66
N LEU A 167 -14.89 12.52 8.33
CA LEU A 167 -14.87 11.77 7.09
C LEU A 167 -14.74 10.26 7.41
N PHE A 168 -15.68 9.48 6.90
CA PHE A 168 -15.67 8.03 6.97
C PHE A 168 -15.42 7.47 5.57
N ASN A 169 -14.24 6.93 5.37
CA ASN A 169 -13.83 6.22 4.17
C ASN A 169 -14.23 4.75 4.30
N ILE A 170 -14.79 4.16 3.23
CA ILE A 170 -15.30 2.78 3.25
C ILE A 170 -14.49 1.91 2.29
N ASP A 171 -13.18 2.02 2.40
CA ASP A 171 -12.18 1.48 1.49
C ASP A 171 -11.18 0.54 2.21
N TRP A 172 -11.43 0.23 3.48
CA TRP A 172 -10.65 -0.75 4.21
C TRP A 172 -11.11 -2.17 3.87
N GLU A 173 -10.18 -3.03 3.50
CA GLU A 173 -10.46 -4.35 2.93
C GLU A 173 -10.54 -5.49 3.96
N GLN A 174 -10.62 -5.16 5.25
CA GLN A 174 -10.67 -6.18 6.29
C GLN A 174 -11.77 -5.87 7.32
N GLY A 175 -12.83 -6.68 7.31
CA GLY A 175 -13.92 -6.59 8.29
C GLY A 175 -13.44 -6.78 9.72
N GLY A 176 -14.09 -6.08 10.67
CA GLY A 176 -13.69 -6.13 12.08
C GLY A 176 -12.47 -5.30 12.44
N GLU A 177 -11.88 -4.62 11.47
CA GLU A 177 -10.74 -3.74 11.62
C GLU A 177 -11.08 -2.29 11.22
N MET A 178 -10.29 -1.34 11.70
CA MET A 178 -10.38 0.07 11.34
C MET A 178 -8.98 0.61 11.11
N CYS A 179 -8.71 1.09 9.92
CA CYS A 179 -7.47 1.78 9.62
C CYS A 179 -7.52 3.19 10.21
N ILE A 180 -6.50 3.52 10.99
CA ILE A 180 -6.34 4.79 11.70
C ILE A 180 -5.03 5.49 11.32
N GLY A 181 -4.36 5.04 10.28
CA GLY A 181 -3.14 5.68 9.82
C GLY A 181 -2.53 5.00 8.62
N THR A 182 -2.01 5.83 7.73
CA THR A 182 -1.24 5.42 6.56
C THR A 182 0.13 6.09 6.59
N SER A 183 1.17 5.35 6.20
CA SER A 183 2.50 5.95 6.18
C SER A 183 2.61 7.02 5.09
N GLY A 184 3.38 8.05 5.38
CA GLY A 184 4.05 8.83 4.37
C GLY A 184 5.33 8.12 3.90
N GLY A 185 6.08 8.78 3.03
CA GLY A 185 7.35 8.23 2.58
C GLY A 185 8.23 9.21 1.84
N LEU A 186 9.46 8.75 1.57
CA LEU A 186 10.50 9.51 0.88
C LEU A 186 11.38 8.55 0.09
N CYS A 187 11.57 8.82 -1.19
CA CYS A 187 12.55 8.12 -2.01
C CYS A 187 13.95 8.71 -1.80
N VAL A 188 14.93 7.83 -1.66
CA VAL A 188 16.35 8.22 -1.63
C VAL A 188 17.10 7.40 -2.69
N ASP A 189 17.66 8.09 -3.69
CA ASP A 189 18.61 7.47 -4.62
C ASP A 189 20.04 7.79 -4.14
N ILE A 190 20.86 6.75 -3.97
CA ILE A 190 22.29 6.88 -3.78
C ILE A 190 22.97 6.54 -5.09
N THR A 191 23.85 7.41 -5.57
CA THR A 191 24.64 7.20 -6.79
C THR A 191 26.13 7.30 -6.52
N LEU A 192 26.92 6.49 -7.22
CA LEU A 192 28.37 6.53 -7.18
C LEU A 192 28.92 6.40 -8.61
N ASN A 193 29.62 7.44 -9.09
CA ASN A 193 30.34 7.35 -10.35
C ASN A 193 31.48 6.33 -10.23
N THR A 194 31.46 5.30 -11.06
CA THR A 194 32.45 4.23 -11.02
C THR A 194 33.64 4.53 -11.94
N SER A 195 34.81 4.09 -11.52
CA SER A 195 36.07 4.21 -12.29
C SER A 195 36.70 2.82 -12.43
N PRO A 196 36.22 1.98 -13.36
CA PRO A 196 36.72 0.63 -13.51
C PRO A 196 38.20 0.59 -13.87
N GLN A 197 38.94 -0.32 -13.24
CA GLN A 197 40.33 -0.63 -13.54
C GLN A 197 40.48 -2.02 -14.18
N VAL A 198 41.64 -2.32 -14.76
CA VAL A 198 41.91 -3.65 -15.30
C VAL A 198 41.86 -4.68 -14.19
N ALA A 199 41.12 -5.77 -14.40
CA ALA A 199 40.95 -6.83 -13.43
C ALA A 199 42.29 -7.54 -13.13
N PRO A 200 42.73 -7.66 -11.85
CA PRO A 200 44.00 -8.24 -11.49
C PRO A 200 44.12 -9.74 -11.86
N SER A 201 45.27 -10.16 -12.42
CA SER A 201 45.48 -11.55 -12.79
C SER A 201 45.68 -12.51 -11.60
N THR A 202 45.89 -11.96 -10.40
CA THR A 202 46.07 -12.68 -9.13
C THR A 202 44.75 -12.99 -8.40
N TYR A 203 43.62 -12.63 -9.03
CA TYR A 203 42.29 -12.83 -8.48
C TYR A 203 41.53 -13.89 -9.28
N VAL A 204 40.65 -14.61 -8.61
CA VAL A 204 39.64 -15.51 -9.21
C VAL A 204 38.29 -14.76 -9.22
N THR A 205 37.45 -15.09 -10.16
CA THR A 205 36.14 -14.46 -10.34
C THR A 205 35.03 -15.41 -10.01
N TYR A 206 34.01 -14.91 -9.32
CA TYR A 206 32.78 -15.64 -9.03
C TYR A 206 31.55 -14.81 -9.40
N GLN A 207 30.53 -15.48 -9.84
CA GLN A 207 29.15 -15.01 -9.78
C GLN A 207 28.53 -15.54 -8.49
N LEU A 208 28.02 -14.62 -7.67
CA LEU A 208 27.23 -14.90 -6.48
C LEU A 208 25.77 -14.57 -6.76
N GLU A 209 24.87 -15.43 -6.31
CA GLU A 209 23.43 -15.26 -6.51
C GLU A 209 22.67 -15.55 -5.23
N VAL A 210 21.69 -14.70 -4.90
CA VAL A 210 20.63 -14.98 -3.94
C VAL A 210 19.32 -14.68 -4.66
N ASN A 211 18.43 -15.65 -4.76
CA ASN A 211 17.16 -15.49 -5.48
C ASN A 211 16.06 -16.37 -4.90
N ARG A 212 14.83 -16.24 -5.45
CA ARG A 212 13.63 -16.96 -5.02
C ARG A 212 13.23 -16.65 -3.57
N LEU A 213 13.57 -15.47 -3.08
CA LEU A 213 12.96 -14.96 -1.85
C LEU A 213 11.51 -14.60 -2.14
N THR A 214 10.69 -14.59 -1.13
CA THR A 214 9.25 -14.24 -1.24
C THR A 214 9.08 -12.81 -1.74
N GLY A 215 9.90 -11.88 -1.24
CA GLY A 215 9.76 -10.45 -1.56
C GLY A 215 8.51 -9.85 -0.92
N GLY A 216 7.84 -8.96 -1.63
CA GLY A 216 6.61 -8.32 -1.17
C GLY A 216 6.64 -6.79 -1.33
N HIS A 217 5.55 -6.14 -0.94
CA HIS A 217 5.43 -4.68 -0.95
C HIS A 217 6.09 -4.08 0.30
N SER A 218 7.00 -3.12 0.12
CA SER A 218 7.80 -2.55 1.22
C SER A 218 7.00 -1.79 2.29
N GLY A 219 5.71 -1.60 2.09
CA GLY A 219 4.83 -0.95 3.07
C GLY A 219 3.90 -1.93 3.77
N VAL A 220 3.41 -2.93 3.06
CA VAL A 220 2.46 -3.92 3.59
C VAL A 220 3.18 -5.11 4.21
N ASP A 221 4.16 -5.67 3.48
CA ASP A 221 4.81 -6.92 3.87
C ASP A 221 6.11 -6.73 4.66
N ILE A 222 6.53 -5.46 4.89
CA ILE A 222 7.80 -5.16 5.57
C ILE A 222 7.83 -5.73 7.01
N THR A 223 6.68 -5.81 7.67
CA THR A 223 6.55 -6.35 9.03
C THR A 223 6.53 -7.88 9.07
N GLU A 224 6.43 -8.54 7.93
CA GLU A 224 6.38 -10.00 7.83
C GLU A 224 7.75 -10.67 8.05
N GLY A 225 8.85 -9.91 7.94
CA GLY A 225 10.21 -10.39 8.18
C GLY A 225 10.77 -11.21 7.00
N HIS A 226 10.35 -10.89 5.78
CA HIS A 226 10.98 -11.42 4.55
C HIS A 226 12.39 -10.89 4.40
N ALA A 227 13.30 -11.73 3.93
CA ALA A 227 14.66 -11.31 3.69
C ALA A 227 14.77 -10.40 2.45
N ASN A 228 15.70 -9.45 2.50
CA ASN A 228 16.10 -8.65 1.34
C ASN A 228 17.38 -9.22 0.74
N ALA A 229 17.32 -9.74 -0.49
CA ALA A 229 18.44 -10.39 -1.15
C ALA A 229 19.67 -9.46 -1.29
N ILE A 230 19.43 -8.17 -1.64
CA ILE A 230 20.49 -7.16 -1.79
C ILE A 230 21.29 -7.03 -0.50
N VAL A 231 20.59 -6.90 0.62
CA VAL A 231 21.21 -6.70 1.93
C VAL A 231 21.89 -7.97 2.44
N LEU A 232 21.28 -9.15 2.23
CA LEU A 232 21.91 -10.43 2.62
C LEU A 232 23.27 -10.62 1.98
N LEU A 233 23.37 -10.38 0.67
CA LEU A 233 24.64 -10.54 -0.05
C LEU A 233 25.64 -9.45 0.36
N ALA A 234 25.19 -8.20 0.52
CA ALA A 234 26.05 -7.12 0.94
C ALA A 234 26.65 -7.34 2.35
N ARG A 235 25.86 -7.84 3.29
CA ARG A 235 26.33 -8.19 4.65
C ARG A 235 27.38 -9.28 4.62
N PHE A 236 27.19 -10.35 3.85
CA PHE A 236 28.24 -11.34 3.65
C PHE A 236 29.52 -10.73 3.11
N LEU A 237 29.42 -9.93 2.03
CA LEU A 237 30.59 -9.32 1.39
C LEU A 237 31.30 -8.29 2.28
N SER A 238 30.58 -7.61 3.17
CA SER A 238 31.18 -6.63 4.08
C SER A 238 32.14 -7.23 5.12
N GLU A 239 32.00 -8.53 5.37
CA GLU A 239 32.87 -9.30 6.25
C GLU A 239 34.08 -9.92 5.52
N GLN A 240 34.19 -9.72 4.19
CA GLN A 240 35.27 -10.27 3.38
C GLN A 240 36.30 -9.19 3.03
N ASP A 241 37.57 -9.50 3.30
CA ASP A 241 38.68 -8.60 2.93
C ASP A 241 39.03 -8.72 1.43
N HIS A 242 39.45 -7.60 0.86
CA HIS A 242 40.01 -7.53 -0.51
C HIS A 242 39.10 -7.99 -1.66
N VAL A 243 37.79 -8.03 -1.46
CA VAL A 243 36.83 -8.30 -2.54
C VAL A 243 36.70 -7.10 -3.46
N LEU A 244 36.76 -7.34 -4.78
CA LEU A 244 36.49 -6.32 -5.80
C LEU A 244 35.19 -6.64 -6.50
N LEU A 245 34.38 -5.61 -6.79
CA LEU A 245 33.14 -5.76 -7.56
C LEU A 245 33.42 -5.51 -9.04
N ALA A 246 32.92 -6.39 -9.90
CA ALA A 246 32.79 -6.11 -11.33
C ALA A 246 31.33 -5.78 -11.69
N ASP A 247 30.38 -6.36 -10.96
CA ASP A 247 28.95 -6.06 -11.08
C ASP A 247 28.23 -6.31 -9.76
N TYR A 248 27.10 -5.58 -9.56
CA TYR A 248 26.18 -5.80 -8.46
C TYR A 248 24.79 -5.31 -8.91
N THR A 249 23.86 -6.24 -9.09
CA THR A 249 22.53 -5.93 -9.62
C THR A 249 21.46 -6.74 -8.88
N GLY A 250 20.31 -6.13 -8.57
CA GLY A 250 19.21 -6.82 -7.88
C GLY A 250 17.98 -5.97 -7.66
N GLY A 251 16.89 -6.67 -7.28
CA GLY A 251 15.60 -6.07 -7.04
C GLY A 251 14.86 -5.62 -8.30
N LYS A 252 13.75 -4.90 -8.11
CA LYS A 252 12.88 -4.43 -9.22
C LYS A 252 12.52 -2.95 -9.10
N ALA A 253 12.12 -2.50 -7.93
CA ALA A 253 11.63 -1.14 -7.66
C ALA A 253 11.81 -0.79 -6.18
N ALA A 254 11.92 0.49 -5.84
CA ALA A 254 12.13 0.95 -4.47
C ALA A 254 11.05 0.47 -3.49
N ASN A 255 9.80 0.33 -3.96
CA ASN A 255 8.66 -0.12 -3.16
C ASN A 255 8.50 -1.65 -3.06
N ALA A 256 9.45 -2.43 -3.57
CA ALA A 256 9.42 -3.90 -3.50
C ALA A 256 10.60 -4.41 -2.68
N ILE A 257 10.35 -5.35 -1.76
CA ILE A 257 11.40 -6.07 -1.03
C ILE A 257 12.16 -6.92 -2.06
N ALA A 258 13.49 -6.77 -2.12
CA ALA A 258 14.28 -7.40 -3.17
C ALA A 258 14.37 -8.93 -2.99
N ALA A 259 13.71 -9.66 -3.90
CA ALA A 259 13.67 -11.12 -3.90
C ALA A 259 14.89 -11.78 -4.59
N ASN A 260 15.73 -10.99 -5.24
CA ASN A 260 16.88 -11.46 -6.00
C ASN A 260 18.02 -10.45 -6.04
N VAL A 261 19.24 -10.96 -6.10
CA VAL A 261 20.47 -10.22 -6.35
C VAL A 261 21.49 -11.12 -7.03
N SER A 262 22.31 -10.54 -7.87
CA SER A 262 23.50 -11.15 -8.47
C SER A 262 24.68 -10.20 -8.35
N ALA A 263 25.86 -10.73 -8.04
CA ALA A 263 27.10 -9.94 -8.02
C ALA A 263 28.23 -10.72 -8.70
N THR A 264 29.01 -10.04 -9.53
CA THR A 264 30.28 -10.54 -10.03
C THR A 264 31.41 -9.98 -9.16
N VAL A 265 32.06 -10.89 -8.43
CA VAL A 265 33.12 -10.53 -7.47
C VAL A 265 34.45 -11.16 -7.86
N LEU A 266 35.54 -10.46 -7.55
CA LEU A 266 36.89 -10.95 -7.67
C LEU A 266 37.48 -11.10 -6.27
N VAL A 267 38.10 -12.24 -6.00
CA VAL A 267 38.70 -12.63 -4.71
C VAL A 267 40.14 -13.01 -4.92
N PRO A 268 41.10 -12.63 -4.04
CA PRO A 268 42.49 -13.07 -4.16
C PRO A 268 42.59 -14.60 -4.32
N GLN A 269 43.41 -15.05 -5.25
CA GLN A 269 43.58 -16.49 -5.50
C GLN A 269 43.98 -17.31 -4.24
N ALA A 270 44.68 -16.63 -3.28
CA ALA A 270 45.10 -17.27 -2.03
C ALA A 270 43.90 -17.53 -1.09
N ASP A 271 42.83 -16.74 -1.19
CA ASP A 271 41.66 -16.77 -0.27
C ASP A 271 40.50 -17.60 -0.87
N LYS A 272 40.71 -18.17 -2.07
CA LYS A 272 39.66 -18.88 -2.85
C LYS A 272 38.84 -19.86 -2.00
N GLU A 273 39.50 -20.86 -1.39
CA GLU A 273 38.81 -21.91 -0.65
C GLU A 273 38.14 -21.39 0.62
N ALA A 274 38.77 -20.43 1.29
CA ALA A 274 38.19 -19.79 2.49
C ALA A 274 36.92 -19.02 2.14
N PHE A 275 36.94 -18.26 1.04
CA PHE A 275 35.79 -17.50 0.56
C PHE A 275 34.62 -18.39 0.16
N GLU A 276 34.87 -19.45 -0.64
CA GLU A 276 33.84 -20.42 -1.05
C GLU A 276 33.15 -21.06 0.18
N ASN A 277 33.98 -21.49 1.17
CA ASN A 277 33.47 -22.10 2.39
C ASN A 277 32.66 -21.09 3.24
N ALA A 278 33.16 -19.84 3.39
CA ALA A 278 32.49 -18.79 4.13
C ALA A 278 31.14 -18.45 3.49
N TYR A 279 31.07 -18.29 2.14
CA TYR A 279 29.83 -18.02 1.43
C TYR A 279 28.80 -19.12 1.65
N ASN A 280 29.18 -20.37 1.43
CA ASN A 280 28.26 -21.50 1.57
C ASN A 280 27.77 -21.65 3.03
N THR A 281 28.65 -21.45 4.01
CA THR A 281 28.29 -21.50 5.44
C THR A 281 27.30 -20.41 5.78
N TYR A 282 27.62 -19.15 5.46
CA TYR A 282 26.75 -18.00 5.74
C TYR A 282 25.38 -18.16 5.08
N MET A 283 25.33 -18.49 3.80
CA MET A 283 24.07 -18.62 3.08
C MET A 283 23.23 -19.82 3.54
N ALA A 284 23.85 -20.92 3.97
CA ALA A 284 23.13 -22.04 4.57
C ALA A 284 22.49 -21.66 5.93
N GLU A 285 23.17 -20.86 6.74
CA GLU A 285 22.62 -20.33 7.97
C GLU A 285 21.45 -19.37 7.71
N MET A 286 21.59 -18.45 6.76
CA MET A 286 20.52 -17.52 6.36
C MET A 286 19.30 -18.26 5.79
N LYS A 287 19.50 -19.25 4.93
CA LYS A 287 18.40 -20.09 4.42
C LYS A 287 17.67 -20.82 5.56
N LYS A 288 18.39 -21.30 6.55
CA LYS A 288 17.76 -21.92 7.74
C LYS A 288 17.02 -20.89 8.58
N HIS A 289 17.59 -19.70 8.77
CA HIS A 289 16.97 -18.61 9.54
C HIS A 289 15.65 -18.17 8.93
N HIS A 290 15.63 -17.96 7.61
CA HIS A 290 14.47 -17.47 6.87
C HIS A 290 13.55 -18.59 6.33
N SER A 291 13.76 -19.85 6.72
CA SER A 291 13.06 -21.02 6.14
C SER A 291 11.53 -20.98 6.20
N THR A 292 10.96 -20.24 7.16
CA THR A 292 9.49 -20.07 7.29
C THR A 292 8.95 -18.98 6.38
N LYS A 293 9.67 -17.87 6.24
CA LYS A 293 9.24 -16.68 5.48
C LYS A 293 9.69 -16.70 4.02
N ASP A 294 10.86 -17.32 3.75
CA ASP A 294 11.47 -17.47 2.43
C ASP A 294 11.82 -18.95 2.13
N PRO A 295 10.83 -19.85 2.09
CA PRO A 295 11.07 -21.31 2.00
C PRO A 295 11.82 -21.73 0.72
N ASP A 296 11.62 -21.01 -0.38
CA ASP A 296 12.19 -21.30 -1.68
C ASP A 296 13.56 -20.63 -1.93
N MET A 297 14.12 -19.95 -0.90
CA MET A 297 15.40 -19.26 -1.01
C MET A 297 16.46 -20.13 -1.68
N TYR A 298 17.03 -19.61 -2.76
CA TYR A 298 18.15 -20.19 -3.47
C TYR A 298 19.37 -19.29 -3.36
N TYR A 299 20.55 -19.90 -3.25
CA TYR A 299 21.83 -19.21 -3.34
C TYR A 299 22.82 -20.04 -4.15
N GLY A 300 23.75 -19.38 -4.83
CA GLY A 300 24.75 -20.02 -5.67
C GLY A 300 26.05 -19.24 -5.74
N ILE A 301 27.15 -19.98 -5.87
CA ILE A 301 28.46 -19.46 -6.18
C ILE A 301 29.02 -20.22 -7.37
N GLN A 302 29.34 -19.50 -8.46
CA GLN A 302 29.85 -20.12 -9.70
C GLN A 302 31.13 -19.42 -10.13
N PRO A 303 32.22 -20.17 -10.42
CA PRO A 303 33.41 -19.60 -11.04
C PRO A 303 33.07 -19.01 -12.42
N LEU A 304 33.63 -17.84 -12.70
CA LEU A 304 33.52 -17.14 -13.98
C LEU A 304 34.91 -16.90 -14.57
N ASP A 305 34.93 -16.67 -15.88
CA ASP A 305 36.10 -16.10 -16.54
C ASP A 305 36.33 -14.66 -15.99
N ARG A 306 37.62 -14.31 -15.94
CA ARG A 306 37.99 -12.97 -15.42
C ARG A 306 37.45 -11.87 -16.34
N PRO A 307 36.67 -10.89 -15.81
CA PRO A 307 36.21 -9.77 -16.61
C PRO A 307 37.39 -8.89 -17.03
N ALA A 308 37.17 -8.04 -18.03
CA ALA A 308 38.17 -7.09 -18.49
C ALA A 308 38.49 -6.04 -17.41
N THR A 309 37.45 -5.63 -16.69
CA THR A 309 37.54 -4.58 -15.67
C THR A 309 36.77 -4.92 -14.40
N CYS A 310 37.14 -4.29 -13.28
CA CYS A 310 36.44 -4.31 -12.01
C CYS A 310 36.63 -2.96 -11.32
N LEU A 311 35.85 -2.69 -10.28
CA LEU A 311 36.03 -1.54 -9.40
C LEU A 311 37.29 -1.74 -8.54
N ASP A 312 37.90 -0.66 -8.09
CA ASP A 312 38.97 -0.72 -7.13
C ASP A 312 38.46 -1.10 -5.71
N VAL A 313 39.38 -1.31 -4.77
CA VAL A 313 39.05 -1.71 -3.39
C VAL A 313 38.19 -0.66 -2.70
N ALA A 314 38.47 0.64 -2.90
CA ALA A 314 37.76 1.72 -2.21
C ALA A 314 36.31 1.82 -2.70
N GLN A 315 36.07 1.80 -4.03
CA GLN A 315 34.74 1.83 -4.60
C GLN A 315 33.93 0.58 -4.29
N SER A 316 34.57 -0.62 -4.40
CA SER A 316 33.94 -1.89 -4.03
C SER A 316 33.49 -1.85 -2.54
N LYS A 317 34.37 -1.41 -1.66
CA LYS A 317 34.06 -1.28 -0.24
C LYS A 317 32.97 -0.25 0.05
N THR A 318 32.97 0.88 -0.65
CA THR A 318 31.93 1.91 -0.49
C THR A 318 30.56 1.33 -0.82
N ILE A 319 30.41 0.59 -1.93
CA ILE A 319 29.15 -0.03 -2.33
C ILE A 319 28.72 -1.11 -1.33
N ILE A 320 29.62 -2.03 -1.01
CA ILE A 320 29.34 -3.15 -0.10
C ILE A 320 28.95 -2.63 1.30
N ASP A 321 29.76 -1.76 1.87
CA ASP A 321 29.53 -1.20 3.21
C ASP A 321 28.26 -0.34 3.26
N GLY A 322 28.02 0.47 2.25
CA GLY A 322 26.83 1.30 2.14
C GLY A 322 25.55 0.46 2.16
N LEU A 323 25.49 -0.61 1.35
CA LEU A 323 24.35 -1.53 1.31
C LEU A 323 24.21 -2.36 2.60
N ALA A 324 25.32 -2.78 3.20
CA ALA A 324 25.30 -3.62 4.40
C ALA A 324 24.91 -2.86 5.67
N LYS A 325 25.26 -1.56 5.76
CA LYS A 325 25.13 -0.72 6.96
C LYS A 325 23.95 0.24 6.92
N ALA A 326 23.40 0.54 5.74
CA ALA A 326 22.19 1.32 5.64
C ALA A 326 21.04 0.64 6.42
N PRO A 327 20.16 1.41 7.04
CA PRO A 327 18.99 0.84 7.68
C PRO A 327 18.19 0.03 6.65
N GLN A 328 17.56 -1.01 7.12
CA GLN A 328 16.75 -1.91 6.29
C GLN A 328 15.69 -2.54 7.17
N ASP A 329 14.48 -2.75 6.60
CA ASP A 329 13.39 -3.35 7.31
C ASP A 329 12.71 -2.37 8.29
N VAL A 330 12.08 -2.83 9.36
CA VAL A 330 11.50 -1.97 10.38
C VAL A 330 12.61 -1.33 11.20
N ILE A 331 12.71 0.00 11.15
CA ILE A 331 13.65 0.80 11.94
C ILE A 331 13.09 1.03 13.35
N GLU A 332 11.79 1.33 13.43
CA GLU A 332 11.09 1.58 14.69
C GLU A 332 9.70 0.97 14.65
N TRP A 333 9.35 0.22 15.72
CA TRP A 333 8.03 -0.37 15.89
C TRP A 333 7.07 0.60 16.59
N SER A 334 5.79 0.54 16.25
CA SER A 334 4.78 1.36 16.89
C SER A 334 4.54 0.94 18.35
N TRP A 335 4.52 1.94 19.23
CA TRP A 335 4.13 1.77 20.63
C TRP A 335 2.62 1.75 20.84
N GLU A 336 1.87 2.28 19.86
CA GLU A 336 0.44 2.50 19.94
C GLU A 336 -0.36 1.36 19.32
N VAL A 337 0.10 0.82 18.20
CA VAL A 337 -0.58 -0.22 17.43
C VAL A 337 0.32 -1.43 17.30
N ASN A 338 -0.07 -2.51 17.96
CA ASN A 338 0.71 -3.75 17.95
C ASN A 338 0.87 -4.32 16.52
N GLY A 339 2.09 -4.64 16.16
CA GLY A 339 2.43 -5.21 14.84
C GLY A 339 2.58 -4.18 13.72
N ALA A 340 2.33 -2.88 13.98
CA ALA A 340 2.63 -1.81 13.04
C ALA A 340 4.06 -1.27 13.26
N PHE A 341 4.68 -0.72 12.22
CA PHE A 341 5.91 0.05 12.35
C PHE A 341 5.63 1.54 12.53
N GLU A 342 6.56 2.30 13.06
CA GLU A 342 6.58 3.77 13.01
C GLU A 342 7.47 4.27 11.88
N THR A 343 8.56 3.57 11.60
CA THR A 343 9.49 3.90 10.51
C THR A 343 10.10 2.64 9.96
N SER A 344 10.16 2.55 8.64
CA SER A 344 10.82 1.46 7.91
C SER A 344 11.62 1.99 6.73
N ASP A 345 12.58 1.21 6.26
CA ASP A 345 13.34 1.47 5.03
C ASP A 345 13.49 0.20 4.21
N ASN A 346 13.57 0.37 2.91
CA ASN A 346 13.78 -0.72 1.96
C ASN A 346 14.67 -0.29 0.80
N VAL A 347 15.81 -0.94 0.63
CA VAL A 347 16.53 -0.90 -0.65
C VAL A 347 15.90 -1.89 -1.62
N GLY A 348 15.15 -1.38 -2.60
CA GLY A 348 14.36 -2.22 -3.50
C GLY A 348 15.01 -2.47 -4.87
N TRP A 349 16.05 -1.71 -5.22
CA TRP A 349 16.74 -1.87 -6.50
C TRP A 349 18.17 -1.34 -6.46
N VAL A 350 19.09 -2.09 -7.06
CA VAL A 350 20.49 -1.70 -7.27
C VAL A 350 21.00 -2.15 -8.63
N ALA A 351 21.87 -1.36 -9.25
CA ALA A 351 22.61 -1.75 -10.45
C ALA A 351 23.85 -0.90 -10.68
N ILE A 352 24.83 -1.45 -11.41
CA ILE A 352 25.90 -0.70 -12.07
C ILE A 352 25.53 -0.59 -13.56
N GLN A 353 25.21 0.63 -14.01
CA GLN A 353 24.82 0.88 -15.39
C GLN A 353 25.53 2.16 -15.89
N ASP A 354 26.08 2.09 -17.11
CA ASP A 354 26.74 3.23 -17.78
C ASP A 354 27.83 3.89 -16.91
N GLY A 355 28.55 3.13 -16.11
CA GLY A 355 29.62 3.65 -15.25
C GLY A 355 29.11 4.31 -13.95
N VAL A 356 27.84 4.14 -13.60
CA VAL A 356 27.24 4.63 -12.36
C VAL A 356 26.64 3.46 -11.59
N PHE A 357 27.01 3.32 -10.33
CA PHE A 357 26.25 2.48 -9.39
C PHE A 357 25.08 3.31 -8.84
N THR A 358 23.91 2.70 -8.76
CA THR A 358 22.73 3.33 -8.15
C THR A 358 22.06 2.35 -7.19
N ALA A 359 21.68 2.84 -6.00
CA ALA A 359 20.81 2.16 -5.05
C ALA A 359 19.56 3.01 -4.81
N LYS A 360 18.37 2.39 -4.90
CA LYS A 360 17.08 3.06 -4.70
C LYS A 360 16.43 2.57 -3.41
N TYR A 361 16.21 3.52 -2.51
CA TYR A 361 15.57 3.32 -1.21
C TYR A 361 14.17 3.95 -1.20
N LEU A 362 13.25 3.34 -0.46
CA LEU A 362 11.98 3.93 -0.08
C LEU A 362 11.80 3.81 1.43
N ILE A 363 11.87 4.95 2.07
CA ILE A 363 11.58 5.12 3.49
C ILE A 363 10.09 5.32 3.65
N ARG A 364 9.49 4.69 4.68
CA ARG A 364 8.11 4.91 5.09
C ARG A 364 8.05 5.25 6.56
N GLY A 365 7.09 6.10 6.94
CA GLY A 365 6.92 6.47 8.34
C GLY A 365 5.64 7.25 8.58
N PHE A 366 5.23 7.31 9.84
CA PHE A 366 4.02 8.02 10.25
C PHE A 366 4.30 9.44 10.75
N HIS A 367 5.58 9.79 10.87
CA HIS A 367 6.04 11.13 11.28
C HIS A 367 7.17 11.60 10.37
N GLU A 368 7.03 12.80 9.79
CA GLU A 368 8.03 13.38 8.88
C GLU A 368 9.46 13.48 9.48
N PRO A 369 9.66 13.85 10.76
CA PRO A 369 10.99 13.86 11.36
C PRO A 369 11.68 12.48 11.31
N ASN A 370 10.96 11.40 11.58
CA ASN A 370 11.51 10.04 11.57
C ASN A 370 11.93 9.62 10.16
N ILE A 371 11.14 10.01 9.14
CA ILE A 371 11.47 9.80 7.72
C ILE A 371 12.76 10.55 7.35
N ALA A 372 12.89 11.80 7.81
CA ALA A 372 14.08 12.61 7.56
C ALA A 372 15.32 12.05 8.25
N ASP A 373 15.19 11.55 9.49
CA ASP A 373 16.25 10.91 10.25
C ASP A 373 16.70 9.59 9.59
N ALA A 374 15.76 8.75 9.12
CA ALA A 374 16.08 7.54 8.38
C ALA A 374 16.86 7.83 7.09
N ALA A 375 16.49 8.90 6.35
CA ALA A 375 17.27 9.34 5.19
C ALA A 375 18.70 9.77 5.59
N GLY A 376 18.86 10.45 6.72
CA GLY A 376 20.18 10.80 7.27
C GLY A 376 21.01 9.57 7.66
N MET A 377 20.36 8.51 8.16
CA MET A 377 21.04 7.24 8.46
C MET A 377 21.56 6.56 7.18
N ILE A 378 20.76 6.54 6.09
CA ILE A 378 21.22 6.03 4.79
C ILE A 378 22.45 6.82 4.33
N GLU A 379 22.36 8.15 4.28
CA GLU A 379 23.46 9.02 3.86
C GLU A 379 24.73 8.84 4.70
N THR A 380 24.58 8.62 6.00
CA THR A 380 25.67 8.31 6.92
C THR A 380 26.32 6.96 6.60
N ALA A 381 25.53 5.92 6.36
CA ALA A 381 26.02 4.59 5.99
C ALA A 381 26.85 4.61 4.69
N TRP A 382 26.44 5.44 3.73
CA TRP A 382 27.15 5.64 2.47
C TRP A 382 28.32 6.65 2.55
N ASN A 383 28.53 7.29 3.70
CA ASN A 383 29.51 8.36 3.87
C ASN A 383 29.37 9.44 2.78
N VAL A 384 28.15 9.87 2.50
CA VAL A 384 27.84 10.89 1.49
C VAL A 384 28.67 12.16 1.76
N GLY A 385 29.26 12.72 0.71
CA GLY A 385 30.16 13.88 0.78
C GLY A 385 31.64 13.54 1.01
N THR A 386 31.99 12.30 1.38
CA THR A 386 33.42 11.90 1.57
C THR A 386 33.79 10.66 0.77
N SER A 387 32.86 9.75 0.49
CA SER A 387 33.09 8.51 -0.28
C SER A 387 33.01 8.68 -1.79
N GLY A 388 32.56 9.85 -2.27
CA GLY A 388 32.17 10.06 -3.66
C GLY A 388 30.73 9.64 -3.99
N ALA A 389 30.01 9.05 -3.03
CA ALA A 389 28.58 8.80 -3.17
C ALA A 389 27.78 10.10 -3.03
N GLU A 390 26.75 10.23 -3.86
CA GLU A 390 25.80 11.34 -3.85
C GLU A 390 24.41 10.83 -3.46
N SER A 391 23.63 11.67 -2.77
CA SER A 391 22.26 11.38 -2.35
C SER A 391 21.31 12.34 -3.03
N ARG A 392 20.17 11.81 -3.49
CA ARG A 392 19.03 12.57 -3.98
C ARG A 392 17.76 12.14 -3.26
N ARG A 393 17.15 13.06 -2.50
CA ARG A 393 15.85 12.89 -1.86
C ARG A 393 14.75 13.43 -2.77
N PHE A 394 13.68 12.67 -2.99
CA PHE A 394 12.56 13.07 -3.87
C PHE A 394 11.32 12.22 -3.60
N GLY A 395 10.20 12.57 -4.27
CA GLY A 395 8.98 11.75 -4.24
C GLY A 395 8.39 11.59 -2.84
N SER A 396 8.46 12.67 -2.03
CA SER A 396 7.82 12.64 -0.70
C SER A 396 6.30 12.64 -0.83
N PHE A 397 5.64 11.87 0.02
CA PHE A 397 4.20 11.85 0.20
C PHE A 397 3.86 11.85 1.69
N SER A 398 2.71 12.44 2.03
CA SER A 398 2.33 12.70 3.42
C SER A 398 1.78 11.45 4.10
N ALA A 399 2.01 11.36 5.40
CA ALA A 399 1.31 10.41 6.27
C ALA A 399 -0.06 10.94 6.68
N TRP A 400 -0.97 10.00 6.96
CA TRP A 400 -2.13 10.26 7.79
C TRP A 400 -1.95 9.47 9.10
N SER A 401 -1.84 10.19 10.21
CA SER A 401 -1.55 9.57 11.53
C SER A 401 -2.23 10.38 12.64
N PRO A 402 -3.54 10.20 12.85
CA PRO A 402 -4.26 10.87 13.93
C PRO A 402 -3.84 10.29 15.30
N GLU A 403 -3.96 11.11 16.35
CA GLU A 403 -3.78 10.65 17.72
C GLU A 403 -4.90 9.67 18.13
N LEU A 404 -4.56 8.64 18.91
CA LEU A 404 -5.53 7.66 19.42
C LEU A 404 -6.59 8.29 20.35
N THR A 405 -6.34 9.48 20.84
CA THR A 405 -7.26 10.26 21.68
C THR A 405 -8.25 11.10 20.86
N THR A 406 -8.18 11.02 19.52
CA THR A 406 -9.11 11.76 18.64
C THR A 406 -10.56 11.37 18.96
N PRO A 407 -11.46 12.36 19.19
CA PRO A 407 -12.83 12.08 19.60
C PRO A 407 -13.59 11.12 18.70
N VAL A 408 -13.43 11.25 17.37
CA VAL A 408 -14.11 10.36 16.41
C VAL A 408 -13.65 8.91 16.55
N LEU A 409 -12.37 8.67 16.85
CA LEU A 409 -11.82 7.34 17.04
C LEU A 409 -12.36 6.67 18.31
N ILE A 410 -12.39 7.41 19.42
CA ILE A 410 -12.98 6.92 20.70
C ILE A 410 -14.46 6.60 20.48
N TYR A 411 -15.18 7.48 19.81
CA TYR A 411 -16.58 7.31 19.46
C TYR A 411 -16.81 6.05 18.62
N ALA A 412 -16.03 5.84 17.57
CA ALA A 412 -16.15 4.70 16.66
C ALA A 412 -15.88 3.37 17.37
N GLN A 413 -14.85 3.32 18.22
CA GLN A 413 -14.57 2.12 19.04
C GLN A 413 -15.74 1.78 19.99
N ALA A 414 -16.31 2.80 20.63
CA ALA A 414 -17.47 2.61 21.51
C ALA A 414 -18.73 2.17 20.74
N ALA A 415 -18.97 2.74 19.56
CA ALA A 415 -20.08 2.34 18.70
C ALA A 415 -19.94 0.88 18.23
N TYR A 416 -18.73 0.47 17.80
CA TYR A 416 -18.47 -0.90 17.38
C TYR A 416 -18.65 -1.89 18.55
N GLN A 417 -18.06 -1.60 19.71
CA GLN A 417 -18.21 -2.44 20.92
C GLN A 417 -19.68 -2.57 21.34
N LYS A 418 -20.47 -1.49 21.24
CA LYS A 418 -21.90 -1.51 21.56
C LYS A 418 -22.69 -2.37 20.57
N THR A 419 -22.34 -2.32 19.28
CA THR A 419 -23.07 -3.01 18.22
C THR A 419 -22.75 -4.49 18.17
N PHE A 420 -21.46 -4.86 18.27
CA PHE A 420 -21.00 -6.24 18.05
C PHE A 420 -20.53 -6.97 19.31
N GLY A 421 -20.46 -6.31 20.48
CA GLY A 421 -20.02 -6.92 21.74
C GLY A 421 -18.52 -7.23 21.82
N LYS A 422 -17.73 -6.84 20.81
CA LYS A 422 -16.28 -7.03 20.70
C LYS A 422 -15.58 -5.73 20.34
N PRO A 423 -14.32 -5.50 20.75
CA PRO A 423 -13.58 -4.31 20.30
C PRO A 423 -13.27 -4.41 18.80
N ILE A 424 -13.23 -3.28 18.12
CA ILE A 424 -12.68 -3.19 16.76
C ILE A 424 -11.15 -3.21 16.84
N VAL A 425 -10.50 -3.86 15.89
CA VAL A 425 -9.04 -3.89 15.81
C VAL A 425 -8.53 -2.65 15.08
N LEU A 426 -7.59 -1.93 15.70
CA LEU A 426 -6.98 -0.75 15.08
C LEU A 426 -5.78 -1.16 14.24
N ARG A 427 -5.65 -0.55 13.05
CA ARG A 427 -4.55 -0.78 12.11
C ARG A 427 -3.90 0.52 11.66
N LYS A 428 -2.58 0.47 11.52
CA LYS A 428 -1.78 1.42 10.75
C LYS A 428 -1.09 0.64 9.63
N ILE A 429 -1.09 1.16 8.42
CA ILE A 429 -0.46 0.48 7.27
C ILE A 429 0.61 1.32 6.60
N GLY A 430 1.59 0.63 6.03
CA GLY A 430 2.66 1.25 5.25
C GLY A 430 2.28 1.54 3.79
N ALA A 431 1.02 1.34 3.40
CA ALA A 431 0.49 1.73 2.09
C ALA A 431 -0.27 3.06 2.19
N GLY A 432 -0.59 3.66 1.05
CA GLY A 432 -1.39 4.88 0.99
C GLY A 432 -2.88 4.56 0.98
N LEU A 433 -3.67 5.47 1.53
CA LEU A 433 -5.09 5.67 1.26
C LEU A 433 -5.28 7.16 0.94
N GLU A 434 -6.36 7.51 0.23
CA GLU A 434 -6.69 8.92 -0.09
C GLU A 434 -6.79 9.80 1.16
N LEU A 435 -6.99 9.19 2.33
CA LEU A 435 -7.03 9.89 3.62
C LEU A 435 -5.78 10.71 3.92
N SER A 436 -4.62 10.33 3.40
CA SER A 436 -3.38 11.10 3.50
C SER A 436 -3.49 12.45 2.77
N GLU A 437 -4.12 12.48 1.59
CA GLU A 437 -4.34 13.70 0.83
C GLU A 437 -5.43 14.57 1.46
N PHE A 438 -6.49 13.97 2.00
CA PHE A 438 -7.52 14.71 2.73
C PHE A 438 -6.94 15.32 4.01
N ALA A 439 -6.17 14.59 4.81
CA ALA A 439 -5.53 15.11 6.01
C ALA A 439 -4.56 16.27 5.71
N ARG A 440 -3.84 16.21 4.58
CA ARG A 440 -2.97 17.30 4.13
C ARG A 440 -3.76 18.56 3.74
N THR A 441 -4.91 18.38 3.08
CA THR A 441 -5.72 19.49 2.56
C THR A 441 -6.67 20.06 3.63
N TYR A 442 -7.10 19.24 4.58
CA TYR A 442 -8.05 19.55 5.65
C TYR A 442 -7.48 19.11 7.01
N PRO A 443 -6.55 19.87 7.62
CA PRO A 443 -5.84 19.44 8.82
C PRO A 443 -6.73 19.23 10.06
N ASP A 444 -7.93 19.83 10.10
CA ASP A 444 -8.89 19.67 11.20
C ASP A 444 -9.90 18.54 10.95
N LEU A 445 -9.84 17.88 9.78
CA LEU A 445 -10.76 16.80 9.41
C LEU A 445 -10.40 15.52 10.17
N GLN A 446 -11.35 14.99 10.92
CA GLN A 446 -11.16 13.72 11.63
C GLN A 446 -11.65 12.57 10.76
N CYS A 447 -10.74 11.69 10.40
CA CYS A 447 -10.97 10.60 9.46
C CYS A 447 -10.95 9.23 10.13
N LEU A 448 -11.74 8.29 9.58
CA LEU A 448 -11.71 6.85 9.86
C LEU A 448 -11.78 6.12 8.53
N SER A 449 -11.14 4.93 8.43
CA SER A 449 -11.34 4.01 7.32
C SER A 449 -11.73 2.64 7.86
N PHE A 450 -12.80 2.07 7.29
CA PHE A 450 -13.27 0.72 7.58
C PHE A 450 -14.01 0.17 6.36
N GLY A 451 -14.21 -1.14 6.31
CA GLY A 451 -14.88 -1.76 5.16
C GLY A 451 -15.05 -3.27 5.35
N PRO A 452 -15.57 -3.97 4.34
CA PRO A 452 -15.76 -5.41 4.39
C PRO A 452 -14.46 -6.17 4.14
N THR A 453 -14.51 -7.50 4.36
CA THR A 453 -13.41 -8.39 4.00
C THR A 453 -13.42 -8.63 2.48
N ILE A 454 -12.39 -8.12 1.81
CA ILE A 454 -12.10 -8.35 0.41
C ILE A 454 -10.84 -9.21 0.33
N HIS A 455 -10.89 -10.29 -0.42
CA HIS A 455 -9.74 -11.16 -0.64
C HIS A 455 -9.16 -10.94 -2.02
N ASN A 456 -7.83 -10.92 -2.10
CA ASN A 456 -7.09 -10.83 -3.35
C ASN A 456 -7.53 -9.68 -4.26
N PRO A 457 -7.67 -8.43 -3.78
CA PRO A 457 -7.98 -7.29 -4.63
C PRO A 457 -7.00 -7.22 -5.80
N HIS A 458 -7.34 -6.50 -6.87
CA HIS A 458 -6.52 -6.33 -8.06
C HIS A 458 -6.15 -7.64 -8.78
N SER A 459 -6.94 -8.69 -8.59
CA SER A 459 -6.69 -10.00 -9.24
C SER A 459 -7.98 -10.64 -9.75
N VAL A 460 -7.84 -11.64 -10.61
CA VAL A 460 -9.00 -12.40 -11.12
C VAL A 460 -9.69 -13.27 -10.08
N ILE A 461 -9.01 -13.52 -8.94
CA ILE A 461 -9.58 -14.27 -7.81
C ILE A 461 -10.08 -13.36 -6.68
N GLU A 462 -10.29 -12.09 -6.98
CA GLU A 462 -10.89 -11.14 -6.07
C GLU A 462 -12.29 -11.59 -5.65
N CYS A 463 -12.58 -11.54 -4.35
CA CYS A 463 -13.90 -11.81 -3.83
C CYS A 463 -14.18 -11.02 -2.54
N VAL A 464 -15.46 -10.80 -2.23
CA VAL A 464 -15.91 -10.11 -1.02
C VAL A 464 -16.83 -11.01 -0.20
N GLU A 465 -16.66 -11.02 1.13
CA GLU A 465 -17.47 -11.77 2.07
C GLU A 465 -18.81 -11.06 2.38
N ILE A 466 -19.94 -11.68 2.06
CA ILE A 466 -21.28 -11.12 2.31
C ILE A 466 -21.54 -10.82 3.80
N PRO A 467 -21.14 -11.68 4.77
CA PRO A 467 -21.29 -11.36 6.18
C PRO A 467 -20.52 -10.12 6.63
N SER A 468 -19.35 -9.87 6.03
CA SER A 468 -18.56 -8.68 6.35
C SER A 468 -19.16 -7.40 5.76
N VAL A 469 -19.86 -7.49 4.61
CA VAL A 469 -20.65 -6.37 4.06
C VAL A 469 -21.77 -5.99 5.02
N GLU A 470 -22.43 -6.99 5.63
CA GLU A 470 -23.45 -6.73 6.66
C GLU A 470 -22.86 -6.07 7.90
N GLU A 471 -21.70 -6.55 8.40
CA GLU A 471 -20.98 -5.96 9.53
C GLU A 471 -20.61 -4.50 9.25
N THR A 472 -20.08 -4.22 8.06
CA THR A 472 -19.73 -2.86 7.60
C THR A 472 -20.96 -1.95 7.54
N TRP A 473 -22.06 -2.42 6.97
CA TRP A 473 -23.32 -1.68 6.94
C TRP A 473 -23.83 -1.36 8.33
N GLN A 474 -23.91 -2.35 9.23
CA GLN A 474 -24.37 -2.16 10.60
C GLN A 474 -23.49 -1.18 11.37
N PHE A 475 -22.17 -1.24 11.17
CA PHE A 475 -21.25 -0.30 11.79
C PHE A 475 -21.45 1.13 11.28
N LEU A 476 -21.56 1.33 9.96
CA LEU A 476 -21.87 2.64 9.39
C LEU A 476 -23.16 3.22 9.97
N ILE A 477 -24.24 2.41 10.04
CA ILE A 477 -25.50 2.87 10.60
C ILE A 477 -25.37 3.27 12.07
N ALA A 478 -24.63 2.48 12.87
CA ALA A 478 -24.36 2.82 14.27
C ALA A 478 -23.63 4.16 14.41
N LEU A 479 -22.64 4.41 13.55
CA LEU A 479 -21.90 5.67 13.54
C LEU A 479 -22.78 6.87 13.21
N ILE A 480 -23.61 6.81 12.17
CA ILE A 480 -24.38 7.97 11.72
C ILE A 480 -25.62 8.25 12.58
N GLN A 481 -26.26 7.22 13.16
CA GLN A 481 -27.43 7.40 14.00
C GLN A 481 -27.12 8.02 15.36
N ASP A 482 -26.01 7.66 15.96
CA ASP A 482 -25.58 8.14 17.27
C ASP A 482 -24.62 9.34 17.19
N ILE A 483 -24.37 9.90 15.99
CA ILE A 483 -23.36 10.95 15.74
C ILE A 483 -23.52 12.22 16.60
N LYS A 484 -24.73 12.52 17.07
CA LYS A 484 -24.97 13.61 18.05
C LYS A 484 -24.19 13.45 19.34
N ASN A 485 -23.81 12.24 19.70
CA ASN A 485 -23.05 11.97 20.92
C ASN A 485 -21.57 12.33 20.79
N LEU A 486 -21.07 12.49 19.57
CA LEU A 486 -19.69 12.90 19.29
C LEU A 486 -19.46 14.39 19.62
N SER A 487 -20.52 15.22 19.59
CA SER A 487 -20.44 16.67 19.83
C SER A 487 -20.50 17.05 21.33
N LYS A 488 -20.55 16.07 22.22
CA LYS A 488 -20.62 16.25 23.68
C LYS A 488 -19.35 15.80 24.37
#